data_81c9237c9231cf3c3e88d8e360bbf4fa
#
_entry.id   81c9237c9231cf3c3e88d8e360bbf4fa
#
_cell.length_a   1.000
_cell.length_b   1.000
_cell.length_c   1.000
_cell.angle_alpha   90.00
_cell.angle_beta   90.00
_cell.angle_gamma   90.00
#
_symmetry.space_group_name_H-M   'P 1'
#
loop_
_entity.id
_entity.type
_entity.pdbx_description
1 polymer ?
#
loop_
_entity_poly.entity_id
_entity_poly.type
_entity_poly.pdbx_seq_one_letter_code
_entity_poly.pdbx_strand_id
1 'polypeptide(L)'
;MQDIRPLIPLLITAGILIGGNGLQGTFIALRGIEEGFSTSVIGMVGAGYFIGFVIGCVYITKIMRAIGHIRAFSALAAIASAASIMMVLVIDPISWFLMRLVQGVCFAGLFAVVESWLNARVTNATRARTLSVYRFVDLGSVTAAQYMIPLFGVSGIDLFAIIAMALSLSLVPISFADKSSPAPPKDVKFDIKVLWSVSPL
;
A
#
# COMPACT_ATOMS: atom_id res chain seq x y z
N MET A 1 5.46 -23.17 -21.53
CA MET A 1 5.61 -21.82 -20.96
C MET A 1 4.33 -21.52 -20.23
N GLN A 2 4.36 -21.47 -18.90
CA GLN A 2 3.16 -21.10 -18.13
C GLN A 2 2.86 -19.61 -18.36
N ASP A 3 1.62 -19.32 -18.66
CA ASP A 3 1.13 -18.02 -19.09
C ASP A 3 1.08 -17.04 -17.91
N ILE A 4 1.73 -15.86 -18.03
CA ILE A 4 1.69 -14.79 -17.02
C ILE A 4 0.41 -13.96 -17.15
N ARG A 5 -0.34 -14.12 -18.25
CA ARG A 5 -1.56 -13.34 -18.53
C ARG A 5 -2.56 -13.27 -17.37
N PRO A 6 -2.81 -14.36 -16.62
CA PRO A 6 -3.72 -14.29 -15.46
C PRO A 6 -3.25 -13.39 -14.32
N LEU A 7 -1.95 -13.04 -14.27
CA LEU A 7 -1.37 -12.16 -13.25
C LEU A 7 -1.39 -10.68 -13.64
N ILE A 8 -1.67 -10.35 -14.90
CA ILE A 8 -1.64 -8.96 -15.41
C ILE A 8 -2.52 -8.02 -14.59
N PRO A 9 -3.81 -8.33 -14.29
CA PRO A 9 -4.64 -7.43 -13.49
C PRO A 9 -4.05 -7.18 -12.10
N LEU A 10 -3.49 -8.21 -11.48
CA LEU A 10 -2.87 -8.11 -10.17
C LEU A 10 -1.60 -7.25 -10.19
N LEU A 11 -0.78 -7.40 -11.23
CA LEU A 11 0.43 -6.59 -11.42
C LEU A 11 0.10 -5.12 -11.70
N ILE A 12 -0.97 -4.84 -12.44
CA ILE A 12 -1.47 -3.48 -12.66
C ILE A 12 -1.95 -2.87 -11.34
N THR A 13 -2.77 -3.60 -10.58
CA THR A 13 -3.20 -3.17 -9.24
C THR A 13 -2.00 -2.87 -8.34
N ALA A 14 -1.02 -3.77 -8.29
CA ALA A 14 0.20 -3.59 -7.52
C ALA A 14 0.97 -2.34 -7.95
N GLY A 15 1.17 -2.15 -9.26
CA GLY A 15 1.86 -0.98 -9.79
C GLY A 15 1.19 0.34 -9.42
N ILE A 16 -0.13 0.41 -9.53
CA ILE A 16 -0.89 1.62 -9.15
C ILE A 16 -0.77 1.89 -7.65
N LEU A 17 -0.92 0.86 -6.80
CA LEU A 17 -0.79 0.99 -5.35
C LEU A 17 0.61 1.41 -4.92
N ILE A 18 1.62 0.74 -5.44
CA ILE A 18 3.02 0.98 -5.09
C ILE A 18 3.45 2.37 -5.57
N GLY A 19 3.08 2.74 -6.80
CA GLY A 19 3.36 4.06 -7.34
C GLY A 19 2.70 5.17 -6.52
N GLY A 20 1.41 5.01 -6.20
CA GLY A 20 0.67 5.96 -5.36
C GLY A 20 1.26 6.10 -3.95
N ASN A 21 1.61 4.99 -3.31
CA ASN A 21 2.26 5.01 -1.99
C ASN A 21 3.64 5.66 -2.02
N GLY A 22 4.46 5.32 -3.03
CA GLY A 22 5.79 5.91 -3.20
C GLY A 22 5.74 7.41 -3.47
N LEU A 23 4.84 7.85 -4.35
CA LEU A 23 4.58 9.26 -4.60
C LEU A 23 4.18 9.99 -3.32
N GLN A 24 3.23 9.43 -2.60
CA GLN A 24 2.70 10.04 -1.38
C GLN A 24 3.77 10.22 -0.31
N GLY A 25 4.69 9.26 -0.14
CA GLY A 25 5.77 9.35 0.82
C GLY A 25 6.66 10.59 0.61
N THR A 26 7.11 10.80 -0.63
CA THR A 26 7.94 11.95 -1.00
C THR A 26 7.14 13.26 -1.00
N PHE A 27 5.96 13.22 -1.59
CA PHE A 27 5.10 14.40 -1.74
C PHE A 27 4.71 15.01 -0.39
N ILE A 28 4.30 14.20 0.60
CA ILE A 28 3.90 14.68 1.94
C ILE A 28 5.05 15.39 2.64
N ALA A 29 6.28 14.92 2.48
CA ALA A 29 7.45 15.59 3.07
C ALA A 29 7.68 16.96 2.43
N LEU A 30 7.63 17.05 1.10
CA LEU A 30 7.81 18.30 0.35
C LEU A 30 6.69 19.29 0.63
N ARG A 31 5.44 18.80 0.63
CA ARG A 31 4.28 19.61 0.95
C ARG A 31 4.33 20.16 2.39
N GLY A 32 4.76 19.34 3.35
CA GLY A 32 4.94 19.76 4.74
C GLY A 32 5.97 20.89 4.88
N ILE A 33 7.03 20.89 4.08
CA ILE A 33 7.99 22.00 4.02
C ILE A 33 7.30 23.28 3.52
N GLU A 34 6.51 23.17 2.46
CA GLU A 34 5.77 24.30 1.88
C GLU A 34 4.74 24.90 2.84
N GLU A 35 4.07 24.04 3.63
CA GLU A 35 3.15 24.47 4.69
C GLU A 35 3.86 25.03 5.95
N GLY A 36 5.19 25.11 5.93
CA GLY A 36 5.98 25.66 7.04
C GLY A 36 6.14 24.71 8.23
N PHE A 37 5.91 23.41 8.05
CA PHE A 37 6.13 22.43 9.12
C PHE A 37 7.62 22.28 9.42
N SER A 38 7.97 22.21 10.70
CA SER A 38 9.34 21.94 11.09
C SER A 38 9.76 20.52 10.67
N THR A 39 11.06 20.30 10.48
CA THR A 39 11.63 18.96 10.14
C THR A 39 11.20 17.88 11.12
N SER A 40 11.12 18.21 12.41
CA SER A 40 10.65 17.25 13.43
C SER A 40 9.19 16.86 13.24
N VAL A 41 8.32 17.81 12.87
CA VAL A 41 6.90 17.55 12.57
C VAL A 41 6.78 16.68 11.33
N ILE A 42 7.54 16.95 10.26
CA ILE A 42 7.54 16.15 9.05
C ILE A 42 7.98 14.71 9.36
N GLY A 43 9.03 14.55 10.17
CA GLY A 43 9.49 13.25 10.64
C GLY A 43 8.42 12.51 11.44
N MET A 44 7.69 13.20 12.32
CA MET A 44 6.57 12.64 13.09
C MET A 44 5.44 12.17 12.16
N VAL A 45 5.04 12.99 11.20
CA VAL A 45 4.03 12.64 10.20
C VAL A 45 4.44 11.41 9.39
N GLY A 46 5.72 11.31 8.99
CA GLY A 46 6.29 10.13 8.34
C GLY A 46 6.24 8.89 9.25
N ALA A 47 6.62 9.03 10.52
CA ALA A 47 6.58 7.95 11.50
C ALA A 47 5.16 7.41 11.72
N GLY A 48 4.14 8.27 11.66
CA GLY A 48 2.74 7.86 11.73
C GLY A 48 2.38 6.76 10.74
N TYR A 49 2.86 6.88 9.50
CA TYR A 49 2.64 5.85 8.49
C TYR A 49 3.24 4.49 8.89
N PHE A 50 4.48 4.46 9.34
CA PHE A 50 5.13 3.20 9.73
C PHE A 50 4.50 2.58 10.98
N ILE A 51 4.12 3.38 11.95
CA ILE A 51 3.36 2.91 13.13
C ILE A 51 2.05 2.27 12.69
N GLY A 52 1.29 2.95 11.84
CA GLY A 52 0.06 2.42 11.27
C GLY A 52 0.28 1.13 10.49
N PHE A 53 1.35 1.06 9.70
CA PHE A 53 1.69 -0.12 8.91
C PHE A 53 1.96 -1.34 9.80
N VAL A 54 2.73 -1.18 10.87
CA VAL A 54 2.98 -2.25 11.86
C VAL A 54 1.68 -2.71 12.53
N ILE A 55 0.82 -1.78 12.94
CA ILE A 55 -0.51 -2.10 13.47
C ILE A 55 -1.33 -2.88 12.44
N GLY A 56 -1.34 -2.42 11.19
CA GLY A 56 -2.03 -3.08 10.09
C GLY A 56 -1.57 -4.53 9.90
N CYS A 57 -0.27 -4.79 9.90
CA CYS A 57 0.28 -6.14 9.77
C CYS A 57 -0.25 -7.12 10.82
N VAL A 58 -0.53 -6.65 12.03
CA VAL A 58 -1.07 -7.49 13.12
C VAL A 58 -2.56 -7.84 12.91
N TYR A 59 -3.35 -6.87 12.44
CA TYR A 59 -4.80 -7.02 12.42
C TYR A 59 -5.37 -7.45 11.07
N ILE A 60 -4.65 -7.22 9.96
CA ILE A 60 -5.19 -7.42 8.61
C ILE A 60 -5.60 -8.86 8.32
N THR A 61 -4.87 -9.84 8.84
CA THR A 61 -5.20 -11.26 8.66
C THR A 61 -6.58 -11.59 9.22
N LYS A 62 -6.94 -11.00 10.38
CA LYS A 62 -8.26 -11.17 10.99
C LYS A 62 -9.35 -10.53 10.14
N ILE A 63 -9.10 -9.33 9.61
CA ILE A 63 -10.04 -8.61 8.73
C ILE A 63 -10.28 -9.39 7.45
N MET A 64 -9.21 -9.84 6.77
CA MET A 64 -9.33 -10.62 5.53
C MET A 64 -10.12 -11.93 5.73
N ARG A 65 -9.98 -12.58 6.88
CA ARG A 65 -10.76 -13.78 7.21
C ARG A 65 -12.24 -13.47 7.42
N ALA A 66 -12.55 -12.37 8.08
CA ALA A 66 -13.91 -12.00 8.42
C ALA A 66 -14.74 -11.57 7.19
N ILE A 67 -14.17 -10.77 6.29
CA ILE A 67 -14.91 -10.16 5.19
C ILE A 67 -14.44 -10.57 3.79
N GLY A 68 -13.34 -11.32 3.70
CA GLY A 68 -12.74 -11.76 2.43
C GLY A 68 -11.81 -10.71 1.81
N HIS A 69 -10.97 -11.16 0.86
CA HIS A 69 -9.88 -10.36 0.28
C HIS A 69 -10.39 -9.13 -0.50
N ILE A 70 -11.37 -9.30 -1.40
CA ILE A 70 -11.87 -8.21 -2.27
C ILE A 70 -12.56 -7.13 -1.44
N ARG A 71 -13.42 -7.53 -0.49
CA ARG A 71 -14.11 -6.56 0.36
C ARG A 71 -13.15 -5.81 1.27
N ALA A 72 -12.16 -6.52 1.84
CA ALA A 72 -11.10 -5.89 2.64
C ALA A 72 -10.32 -4.88 1.79
N PHE A 73 -9.89 -5.27 0.58
CA PHE A 73 -9.19 -4.39 -0.35
C PHE A 73 -10.01 -3.13 -0.66
N SER A 74 -11.30 -3.29 -1.01
CA SER A 74 -12.17 -2.18 -1.36
C SER A 74 -12.35 -1.19 -0.20
N ALA A 75 -12.59 -1.69 1.00
CA ALA A 75 -12.73 -0.85 2.18
C ALA A 75 -11.43 -0.09 2.51
N LEU A 76 -10.30 -0.78 2.48
CA LEU A 76 -8.99 -0.18 2.77
C LEU A 76 -8.57 0.86 1.73
N ALA A 77 -8.81 0.58 0.44
CA ALA A 77 -8.53 1.54 -0.63
C ALA A 77 -9.40 2.80 -0.51
N ALA A 78 -10.69 2.64 -0.21
CA ALA A 78 -11.59 3.76 0.01
C ALA A 78 -11.17 4.63 1.21
N ILE A 79 -10.82 4.00 2.35
CA ILE A 79 -10.36 4.71 3.55
C ILE A 79 -9.04 5.44 3.26
N ALA A 80 -8.07 4.79 2.60
CA ALA A 80 -6.79 5.40 2.26
C ALA A 80 -6.96 6.59 1.29
N SER A 81 -7.87 6.46 0.32
CA SER A 81 -8.23 7.54 -0.62
C SER A 81 -8.86 8.73 0.10
N ALA A 82 -9.83 8.48 0.99
CA ALA A 82 -10.46 9.51 1.81
C ALA A 82 -9.45 10.22 2.71
N ALA A 83 -8.54 9.47 3.34
CA ALA A 83 -7.47 10.04 4.16
C ALA A 83 -6.52 10.94 3.35
N SER A 84 -6.24 10.60 2.07
CA SER A 84 -5.45 11.46 1.18
C SER A 84 -6.13 12.80 0.94
N ILE A 85 -7.43 12.81 0.66
CA ILE A 85 -8.19 14.05 0.47
C ILE A 85 -8.31 14.84 1.77
N MET A 86 -8.51 14.15 2.91
CA MET A 86 -8.62 14.83 4.20
C MET A 86 -7.36 15.63 4.56
N MET A 87 -6.17 15.17 4.12
CA MET A 87 -4.90 15.89 4.37
C MET A 87 -4.86 17.27 3.69
N VAL A 88 -5.51 17.43 2.53
CA VAL A 88 -5.57 18.74 1.87
C VAL A 88 -6.67 19.63 2.44
N LEU A 89 -7.73 19.05 2.98
CA LEU A 89 -8.83 19.80 3.60
C LEU A 89 -8.47 20.31 4.99
N VAL A 90 -7.61 19.60 5.72
CA VAL A 90 -7.19 19.98 7.07
C VAL A 90 -5.67 19.95 7.14
N ILE A 91 -5.09 21.13 6.92
CA ILE A 91 -3.63 21.35 6.95
C ILE A 91 -3.21 21.62 8.40
N ASP A 92 -3.04 20.52 9.13
CA ASP A 92 -2.63 20.53 10.54
C ASP A 92 -1.72 19.33 10.83
N PRO A 93 -0.62 19.52 11.60
CA PRO A 93 0.33 18.46 11.91
C PRO A 93 -0.27 17.20 12.56
N ILE A 94 -1.19 17.40 13.51
CA ILE A 94 -1.82 16.28 14.23
C ILE A 94 -2.77 15.53 13.29
N SER A 95 -3.57 16.26 12.51
CA SER A 95 -4.43 15.68 11.49
C SER A 95 -3.61 14.85 10.49
N TRP A 96 -2.51 15.40 9.98
CA TRP A 96 -1.64 14.69 9.04
C TRP A 96 -1.02 13.43 9.65
N PHE A 97 -0.56 13.51 10.90
CA PHE A 97 -0.07 12.32 11.61
C PHE A 97 -1.14 11.21 11.69
N LEU A 98 -2.37 11.57 12.09
CA LEU A 98 -3.48 10.62 12.20
C LEU A 98 -3.87 10.04 10.84
N MET A 99 -3.94 10.87 9.78
CA MET A 99 -4.24 10.38 8.43
C MET A 99 -3.14 9.45 7.93
N ARG A 100 -1.87 9.76 8.18
CA ARG A 100 -0.74 8.88 7.83
C ARG A 100 -0.77 7.56 8.61
N LEU A 101 -1.15 7.59 9.86
CA LEU A 101 -1.34 6.36 10.64
C LEU A 101 -2.46 5.49 10.04
N VAL A 102 -3.61 6.08 9.72
CA VAL A 102 -4.72 5.37 9.05
C VAL A 102 -4.27 4.80 7.70
N GLN A 103 -3.56 5.58 6.90
CA GLN A 103 -3.02 5.12 5.62
C GLN A 103 -2.04 3.96 5.79
N GLY A 104 -1.16 4.02 6.80
CA GLY A 104 -0.25 2.92 7.12
C GLY A 104 -0.99 1.60 7.36
N VAL A 105 -2.04 1.62 8.20
CA VAL A 105 -2.91 0.46 8.43
C VAL A 105 -3.51 -0.05 7.12
N CYS A 106 -4.04 0.86 6.30
CA CYS A 106 -4.66 0.52 5.03
C CYS A 106 -3.65 -0.12 4.06
N PHE A 107 -2.47 0.49 3.90
CA PHE A 107 -1.46 -0.04 2.97
C PHE A 107 -0.91 -1.39 3.38
N ALA A 108 -0.73 -1.65 4.68
CA ALA A 108 -0.39 -2.99 5.16
C ALA A 108 -1.40 -4.05 4.67
N GLY A 109 -2.68 -3.71 4.73
CA GLY A 109 -3.74 -4.58 4.24
C GLY A 109 -3.79 -4.72 2.74
N LEU A 110 -3.67 -3.62 2.00
CA LEU A 110 -3.68 -3.61 0.54
C LEU A 110 -2.53 -4.46 -0.03
N PHE A 111 -1.32 -4.31 0.51
CA PHE A 111 -0.17 -5.13 0.12
C PHE A 111 -0.37 -6.59 0.49
N ALA A 112 -0.86 -6.88 1.70
CA ALA A 112 -1.12 -8.26 2.12
C ALA A 112 -2.13 -8.98 1.21
N VAL A 113 -3.18 -8.28 0.74
CA VAL A 113 -4.13 -8.83 -0.24
C VAL A 113 -3.44 -9.14 -1.56
N VAL A 114 -2.69 -8.18 -2.13
CA VAL A 114 -1.99 -8.36 -3.41
C VAL A 114 -0.99 -9.52 -3.33
N GLU A 115 -0.17 -9.56 -2.27
CA GLU A 115 0.82 -10.60 -2.07
C GLU A 115 0.20 -11.98 -1.83
N SER A 116 -0.92 -12.05 -1.10
CA SER A 116 -1.67 -13.29 -0.90
C SER A 116 -2.16 -13.87 -2.24
N TRP A 117 -2.70 -13.03 -3.11
CA TRP A 117 -3.15 -13.43 -4.44
C TRP A 117 -2.00 -13.81 -5.36
N LEU A 118 -0.90 -13.08 -5.30
CA LEU A 118 0.30 -13.39 -6.07
C LEU A 118 0.85 -14.77 -5.66
N ASN A 119 1.00 -15.01 -4.36
CA ASN A 119 1.52 -16.26 -3.83
C ASN A 119 0.61 -17.47 -4.14
N ALA A 120 -0.70 -17.29 -4.15
CA ALA A 120 -1.66 -18.35 -4.47
C ALA A 120 -1.57 -18.84 -5.93
N ARG A 121 -1.06 -18.01 -6.83
CA ARG A 121 -0.97 -18.30 -8.28
C ARG A 121 0.43 -18.69 -8.76
N VAL A 122 1.42 -18.62 -7.88
CA VAL A 122 2.82 -18.91 -8.19
C VAL A 122 3.12 -20.35 -7.85
N THR A 123 3.68 -21.10 -8.82
CA THR A 123 4.25 -22.42 -8.62
C THR A 123 5.76 -22.34 -8.36
N ASN A 124 6.38 -23.37 -7.82
CA ASN A 124 7.84 -23.40 -7.60
C ASN A 124 8.63 -23.13 -8.90
N ALA A 125 8.11 -23.60 -10.05
CA ALA A 125 8.74 -23.40 -11.35
C ALA A 125 8.64 -21.96 -11.89
N THR A 126 7.61 -21.19 -11.49
CA THR A 126 7.38 -19.84 -11.99
C THR A 126 7.74 -18.75 -10.98
N ARG A 127 8.03 -19.12 -9.73
CA ARG A 127 8.22 -18.21 -8.61
C ARG A 127 9.27 -17.13 -8.87
N ALA A 128 10.46 -17.55 -9.29
CA ALA A 128 11.56 -16.60 -9.56
C ALA A 128 11.18 -15.58 -10.64
N ARG A 129 10.60 -16.04 -11.75
CA ARG A 129 10.18 -15.17 -12.85
C ARG A 129 9.08 -14.20 -12.43
N THR A 130 8.06 -14.68 -11.72
CA THR A 130 6.95 -13.83 -11.27
C THR A 130 7.42 -12.78 -10.28
N LEU A 131 8.29 -13.13 -9.32
CA LEU A 131 8.88 -12.18 -8.39
C LEU A 131 9.75 -11.15 -9.09
N SER A 132 10.51 -11.54 -10.13
CA SER A 132 11.28 -10.60 -10.94
C SER A 132 10.38 -9.59 -11.64
N VAL A 133 9.31 -10.05 -12.29
CA VAL A 133 8.33 -9.14 -12.95
C VAL A 133 7.67 -8.21 -11.92
N TYR A 134 7.28 -8.73 -10.77
CA TYR A 134 6.73 -7.92 -9.68
C TYR A 134 7.70 -6.83 -9.22
N ARG A 135 9.00 -7.15 -9.10
CA ARG A 135 10.04 -6.17 -8.75
C ARG A 135 10.26 -5.11 -9.84
N PHE A 136 10.17 -5.47 -11.12
CA PHE A 136 10.20 -4.47 -12.19
C PHE A 136 9.01 -3.54 -12.14
N VAL A 137 7.81 -4.07 -11.86
CA VAL A 137 6.60 -3.26 -11.68
C VAL A 137 6.76 -2.34 -10.47
N ASP A 138 7.25 -2.84 -9.35
CA ASP A 138 7.50 -2.09 -8.12
C ASP A 138 8.43 -0.89 -8.39
N LEU A 139 9.65 -1.14 -8.80
CA LEU A 139 10.64 -0.09 -9.04
C LEU A 139 10.19 0.88 -10.14
N GLY A 140 9.65 0.34 -11.25
CA GLY A 140 9.17 1.16 -12.36
C GLY A 140 8.01 2.08 -11.96
N SER A 141 7.05 1.58 -11.19
CA SER A 141 5.89 2.36 -10.74
C SER A 141 6.29 3.45 -9.77
N VAL A 142 7.16 3.16 -8.81
CA VAL A 142 7.67 4.19 -7.88
C VAL A 142 8.44 5.26 -8.66
N THR A 143 9.34 4.86 -9.54
CA THR A 143 10.13 5.80 -10.35
C THR A 143 9.23 6.68 -11.22
N ALA A 144 8.28 6.08 -11.96
CA ALA A 144 7.35 6.81 -12.80
C ALA A 144 6.50 7.81 -12.00
N ALA A 145 6.04 7.40 -10.82
CA ALA A 145 5.21 8.24 -9.95
C ALA A 145 5.96 9.46 -9.43
N GLN A 146 7.29 9.38 -9.19
CA GLN A 146 8.08 10.54 -8.75
C GLN A 146 8.10 11.68 -9.78
N TYR A 147 7.97 11.38 -11.08
CA TYR A 147 7.89 12.42 -12.11
C TYR A 147 6.60 13.24 -12.06
N MET A 148 5.58 12.81 -11.32
CA MET A 148 4.38 13.62 -11.09
C MET A 148 4.68 14.89 -10.28
N ILE A 149 5.67 14.83 -9.37
CA ILE A 149 6.01 15.99 -8.51
C ILE A 149 6.46 17.19 -9.35
N PRO A 150 7.47 17.11 -10.23
CA PRO A 150 7.85 18.24 -11.05
C PRO A 150 6.81 18.64 -12.11
N LEU A 151 5.90 17.74 -12.50
CA LEU A 151 4.86 18.04 -13.49
C LEU A 151 3.70 18.85 -12.87
N PHE A 152 3.27 18.52 -11.67
CA PHE A 152 2.11 19.15 -11.01
C PHE A 152 2.51 20.13 -9.90
N GLY A 153 3.79 20.12 -9.49
CA GLY A 153 4.24 20.86 -8.33
C GLY A 153 3.79 20.25 -7.01
N VAL A 154 4.13 20.88 -5.90
CA VAL A 154 3.76 20.43 -4.56
C VAL A 154 2.62 21.26 -3.96
N SER A 155 2.34 22.42 -4.56
CA SER A 155 1.25 23.32 -4.15
C SER A 155 -0.10 22.83 -4.67
N GLY A 156 -1.16 23.10 -3.94
CA GLY A 156 -2.51 22.78 -4.41
C GLY A 156 -3.01 21.38 -4.07
N ILE A 157 -4.09 21.00 -4.72
CA ILE A 157 -4.83 19.74 -4.48
C ILE A 157 -4.40 18.60 -5.42
N ASP A 158 -3.70 18.90 -6.52
CA ASP A 158 -3.56 18.02 -7.66
C ASP A 158 -2.94 16.67 -7.28
N LEU A 159 -1.81 16.66 -6.58
CA LEU A 159 -1.14 15.41 -6.19
C LEU A 159 -1.95 14.63 -5.15
N PHE A 160 -2.65 15.29 -4.23
CA PHE A 160 -3.58 14.60 -3.32
C PHE A 160 -4.71 13.91 -4.09
N ALA A 161 -5.27 14.60 -5.08
CA ALA A 161 -6.33 14.06 -5.93
C ALA A 161 -5.82 12.91 -6.80
N ILE A 162 -4.64 13.02 -7.42
CA ILE A 162 -4.01 11.97 -8.21
C ILE A 162 -3.78 10.72 -7.36
N ILE A 163 -3.25 10.87 -6.15
CA ILE A 163 -3.03 9.75 -5.22
C ILE A 163 -4.36 9.10 -4.84
N ALA A 164 -5.37 9.89 -4.49
CA ALA A 164 -6.69 9.38 -4.14
C ALA A 164 -7.36 8.65 -5.33
N MET A 165 -7.24 9.18 -6.55
CA MET A 165 -7.69 8.54 -7.77
C MET A 165 -6.94 7.23 -8.04
N ALA A 166 -5.61 7.23 -7.91
CA ALA A 166 -4.81 6.02 -8.08
C ALA A 166 -5.26 4.91 -7.12
N LEU A 167 -5.45 5.23 -5.84
CA LEU A 167 -5.95 4.28 -4.85
C LEU A 167 -7.34 3.73 -5.21
N SER A 168 -8.25 4.60 -5.63
CA SER A 168 -9.59 4.19 -6.06
C SER A 168 -9.56 3.36 -7.35
N LEU A 169 -8.74 3.75 -8.34
CA LEU A 169 -8.61 3.03 -9.61
C LEU A 169 -7.89 1.69 -9.46
N SER A 170 -7.08 1.50 -8.42
CA SER A 170 -6.45 0.20 -8.14
C SER A 170 -7.47 -0.92 -7.90
N LEU A 171 -8.71 -0.57 -7.55
CA LEU A 171 -9.83 -1.51 -7.41
C LEU A 171 -10.28 -2.11 -8.74
N VAL A 172 -10.14 -1.39 -9.84
CA VAL A 172 -10.68 -1.81 -11.13
C VAL A 172 -10.02 -3.09 -11.63
N PRO A 173 -8.69 -3.20 -11.76
CA PRO A 173 -8.08 -4.42 -12.25
C PRO A 173 -8.29 -5.63 -11.32
N ILE A 174 -8.31 -5.41 -10.01
CA ILE A 174 -8.50 -6.52 -9.05
C ILE A 174 -9.94 -7.05 -9.09
N SER A 175 -10.93 -6.21 -9.45
CA SER A 175 -12.32 -6.62 -9.62
C SER A 175 -12.52 -7.54 -10.84
N PHE A 176 -11.65 -7.44 -11.84
CA PHE A 176 -11.61 -8.33 -13.00
C PHE A 176 -10.71 -9.55 -12.79
N ALA A 177 -9.94 -9.59 -11.70
CA ALA A 177 -9.17 -10.78 -11.37
C ALA A 177 -10.14 -11.93 -11.03
N ASP A 178 -9.79 -13.13 -11.54
CA ASP A 178 -10.62 -14.34 -11.50
C ASP A 178 -11.28 -14.58 -10.13
N LYS A 179 -12.51 -15.11 -10.16
CA LYS A 179 -13.41 -15.36 -9.01
C LYS A 179 -12.85 -16.31 -7.92
N SER A 180 -11.74 -16.98 -8.15
CA SER A 180 -11.06 -17.83 -7.16
C SER A 180 -10.25 -16.97 -6.18
N SER A 181 -10.92 -16.40 -5.19
CA SER A 181 -10.25 -15.78 -4.05
C SER A 181 -9.35 -16.82 -3.35
N PRO A 182 -8.09 -16.51 -3.02
CA PRO A 182 -7.25 -17.43 -2.25
C PRO A 182 -7.91 -17.79 -0.92
N ALA A 183 -7.59 -18.98 -0.40
CA ALA A 183 -7.98 -19.33 0.95
C ALA A 183 -7.43 -18.29 1.94
N PRO A 184 -8.19 -17.91 2.97
CA PRO A 184 -7.70 -16.94 3.95
C PRO A 184 -6.41 -17.44 4.59
N PRO A 185 -5.45 -16.55 4.91
CA PRO A 185 -4.17 -16.92 5.49
C PRO A 185 -4.39 -17.72 6.80
N LYS A 186 -3.59 -18.78 6.98
CA LYS A 186 -3.60 -19.56 8.23
C LYS A 186 -3.09 -18.69 9.39
N ASP A 187 -3.56 -18.98 10.62
CA ASP A 187 -3.03 -18.31 11.81
C ASP A 187 -1.56 -18.60 11.99
N VAL A 188 -0.73 -17.63 11.73
CA VAL A 188 0.63 -17.64 12.22
C VAL A 188 0.59 -16.98 13.60
N LYS A 189 0.62 -17.79 14.65
CA LYS A 189 0.89 -17.26 15.99
C LYS A 189 2.30 -16.70 15.98
N PHE A 190 2.41 -15.40 16.15
CA PHE A 190 3.71 -14.74 16.31
C PHE A 190 4.27 -15.16 17.67
N ASP A 191 5.01 -16.27 17.71
CA ASP A 191 5.65 -16.75 18.93
C ASP A 191 7.10 -16.26 18.94
N ILE A 192 7.30 -15.13 19.59
CA ILE A 192 8.62 -14.51 19.77
C ILE A 192 9.61 -15.47 20.46
N LYS A 193 9.12 -16.38 21.32
CA LYS A 193 9.96 -17.38 21.98
C LYS A 193 10.52 -18.39 20.99
N VAL A 194 9.73 -18.81 19.99
CA VAL A 194 10.19 -19.72 18.94
C VAL A 194 11.23 -19.03 18.05
N LEU A 195 11.03 -17.76 17.70
CA LEU A 195 12.02 -17.01 16.93
C LEU A 195 13.35 -16.88 17.68
N TRP A 196 13.29 -16.62 18.97
CA TRP A 196 14.49 -16.50 19.83
C TRP A 196 15.22 -17.84 20.00
N SER A 197 14.49 -18.95 20.00
CA SER A 197 15.09 -20.30 20.13
C SER A 197 15.74 -20.82 18.84
N VAL A 198 15.28 -20.33 17.67
CA VAL A 198 15.78 -20.76 16.35
C VAL A 198 16.97 -19.93 15.88
N SER A 199 17.10 -18.68 16.32
CA SER A 199 18.23 -17.79 16.01
C SER A 199 18.64 -17.02 17.26
N PRO A 200 19.36 -17.66 18.20
CA PRO A 200 20.01 -16.92 19.26
C PRO A 200 21.10 -16.06 18.63
N LEU A 201 21.01 -14.73 18.80
CA LEU A 201 22.07 -13.77 18.49
C LEU A 201 23.26 -13.98 19.41
#